data_fceee133330a893031b9f1c81093e4ca
#
_entry.id   fceee133330a893031b9f1c81093e4ca
#
_cell.length_a   1.000
_cell.length_b   1.000
_cell.length_c   1.000
_cell.angle_alpha   90.00
_cell.angle_beta   90.00
_cell.angle_gamma   90.00
#
_symmetry.space_group_name_H-M   'P 1'
#
loop_
_entity.id
_entity.type
_entity.pdbx_description
1 polymer ?
#
loop_
_entity_poly.entity_id
_entity_poly.type
_entity_poly.pdbx_seq_one_letter_code
_entity_poly.pdbx_strand_id
1 'polypeptide(L)'
;QGPDKHEAMNWVKKALRQFDVWKQAGLKPMPALQHALLFGPYMEGLAGAYAAEGLPEFEATLQAVNTVLRDKANLTQIPKAVVFDVERILGIQVQMRKSSGQSKYAARLRHRNGFNEALIYLKLASGVDPARKELLARWIAPAPHHGSEPKAHGSAHENKPRN
;
A
#
# COMPACT_ATOMS: atom_id res chain seq x y z
N GLN A 1 -4.70 -21.59 1.82
CA GLN A 1 -6.17 -21.57 1.69
C GLN A 1 -6.54 -20.22 1.12
N GLY A 2 -7.13 -20.18 -0.07
CA GLY A 2 -7.63 -18.94 -0.65
C GLY A 2 -8.79 -18.38 0.18
N PRO A 3 -9.16 -17.09 -0.05
CA PRO A 3 -10.28 -16.48 0.65
C PRO A 3 -11.55 -17.30 0.43
N ASP A 4 -12.38 -17.40 1.46
CA ASP A 4 -13.70 -18.05 1.35
C ASP A 4 -14.49 -17.38 0.21
N LYS A 5 -15.28 -18.17 -0.52
CA LYS A 5 -16.07 -17.65 -1.66
C LYS A 5 -16.96 -16.47 -1.26
N HIS A 6 -17.47 -16.45 -0.04
CA HIS A 6 -18.25 -15.33 0.49
C HIS A 6 -17.40 -14.07 0.70
N GLU A 7 -16.19 -14.20 1.21
CA GLU A 7 -15.27 -13.07 1.39
C GLU A 7 -14.84 -12.49 0.06
N ALA A 8 -14.47 -13.35 -0.89
CA ALA A 8 -14.11 -12.94 -2.25
C ALA A 8 -15.27 -12.19 -2.94
N MET A 9 -16.51 -12.70 -2.81
CA MET A 9 -17.68 -12.05 -3.38
C MET A 9 -17.98 -10.70 -2.71
N ASN A 10 -17.84 -10.60 -1.40
CA ASN A 10 -18.02 -9.34 -0.67
C ASN A 10 -16.98 -8.30 -1.08
N TRP A 11 -15.75 -8.73 -1.27
CA TRP A 11 -14.68 -7.87 -1.80
C TRP A 11 -15.04 -7.30 -3.17
N VAL A 12 -15.37 -8.17 -4.13
CA VAL A 12 -15.73 -7.74 -5.49
C VAL A 12 -16.92 -6.77 -5.48
N LYS A 13 -17.96 -7.06 -4.71
CA LYS A 13 -19.10 -6.13 -4.57
C LYS A 13 -18.68 -4.76 -4.04
N LYS A 14 -17.80 -4.70 -3.06
CA LYS A 14 -17.26 -3.43 -2.54
C LYS A 14 -16.41 -2.69 -3.57
N ALA A 15 -15.55 -3.39 -4.29
CA ALA A 15 -14.75 -2.79 -5.36
C ALA A 15 -15.63 -2.19 -6.46
N LEU A 16 -16.64 -2.92 -6.91
CA LEU A 16 -17.58 -2.44 -7.93
C LEU A 16 -18.38 -1.22 -7.46
N ARG A 17 -18.88 -1.23 -6.23
CA ARG A 17 -19.56 -0.06 -5.63
C ARG A 17 -18.63 1.16 -5.58
N GLN A 18 -17.36 0.96 -5.25
CA GLN A 18 -16.40 2.05 -5.24
C GLN A 18 -16.15 2.61 -6.64
N PHE A 19 -16.14 1.76 -7.67
CA PHE A 19 -16.03 2.23 -9.05
C PHE A 19 -17.24 3.06 -9.47
N ASP A 20 -18.44 2.67 -9.06
CA ASP A 20 -19.65 3.44 -9.31
C ASP A 20 -19.61 4.82 -8.62
N VAL A 21 -19.15 4.88 -7.38
CA VAL A 21 -18.95 6.15 -6.64
C VAL A 21 -17.96 7.06 -7.38
N TRP A 22 -16.83 6.53 -7.82
CA TRP A 22 -15.84 7.31 -8.56
C TRP A 22 -16.38 7.80 -9.90
N LYS A 23 -17.10 6.93 -10.62
CA LYS A 23 -17.75 7.29 -11.89
C LYS A 23 -18.77 8.42 -11.72
N GLN A 24 -19.61 8.34 -10.69
CA GLN A 24 -20.59 9.39 -10.36
C GLN A 24 -19.92 10.70 -9.98
N ALA A 25 -18.78 10.66 -9.31
CA ALA A 25 -17.97 11.83 -8.96
C ALA A 25 -17.12 12.37 -10.13
N GLY A 26 -17.19 11.77 -11.32
CA GLY A 26 -16.35 12.14 -12.47
C GLY A 26 -14.87 11.77 -12.31
N LEU A 27 -14.54 10.94 -11.34
CA LEU A 27 -13.17 10.48 -11.09
C LEU A 27 -12.85 9.27 -11.96
N LYS A 28 -11.61 9.27 -12.49
CA LYS A 28 -11.06 8.13 -13.25
C LYS A 28 -9.86 7.57 -12.47
N PRO A 29 -10.05 6.51 -11.68
CA PRO A 29 -8.93 5.88 -10.99
C PRO A 29 -7.96 5.25 -11.99
N MET A 30 -6.69 5.17 -11.61
CA MET A 30 -5.67 4.48 -12.41
C MET A 30 -6.12 3.05 -12.76
N PRO A 31 -5.88 2.58 -14.00
CA PRO A 31 -6.18 1.19 -14.37
C PRO A 31 -5.56 0.17 -13.42
N ALA A 32 -4.35 0.42 -12.95
CA ALA A 32 -3.67 -0.44 -11.98
C ALA A 32 -4.44 -0.57 -10.65
N LEU A 33 -5.01 0.53 -10.14
CA LEU A 33 -5.83 0.47 -8.93
C LEU A 33 -7.10 -0.35 -9.14
N GLN A 34 -7.73 -0.24 -10.31
CA GLN A 34 -8.91 -1.04 -10.65
C GLN A 34 -8.56 -2.53 -10.69
N HIS A 35 -7.45 -2.91 -11.33
CA HIS A 35 -6.99 -4.30 -11.36
C HIS A 35 -6.61 -4.81 -9.96
N ALA A 36 -5.90 -4.00 -9.16
CA ALA A 36 -5.57 -4.36 -7.80
C ALA A 36 -6.84 -4.59 -6.95
N LEU A 37 -7.86 -3.74 -7.09
CA LEU A 37 -9.11 -3.89 -6.36
C LEU A 37 -9.93 -5.10 -6.82
N LEU A 38 -9.91 -5.46 -8.09
CA LEU A 38 -10.66 -6.62 -8.58
C LEU A 38 -9.97 -7.95 -8.25
N PHE A 39 -8.68 -8.02 -8.42
CA PHE A 39 -7.90 -9.26 -8.35
C PHE A 39 -7.01 -9.36 -7.10
N GLY A 40 -6.93 -8.30 -6.29
CA GLY A 40 -6.03 -8.21 -5.13
C GLY A 40 -6.14 -9.39 -4.17
N PRO A 41 -7.32 -9.76 -3.67
CA PRO A 41 -7.45 -10.88 -2.75
C PRO A 41 -6.96 -12.21 -3.33
N TYR A 42 -7.18 -12.43 -4.62
CA TYR A 42 -6.66 -13.63 -5.29
C TYR A 42 -5.14 -13.59 -5.42
N MET A 43 -4.58 -12.45 -5.81
CA MET A 43 -3.13 -12.27 -5.88
C MET A 43 -2.47 -12.39 -4.51
N GLU A 44 -3.07 -11.82 -3.46
CA GLU A 44 -2.58 -11.95 -2.06
C GLU A 44 -2.63 -13.41 -1.57
N GLY A 45 -3.69 -14.13 -1.88
CA GLY A 45 -3.81 -15.56 -1.55
C GLY A 45 -2.73 -16.39 -2.25
N LEU A 46 -2.48 -16.12 -3.52
CA LEU A 46 -1.42 -16.79 -4.30
C LEU A 46 -0.02 -16.42 -3.79
N ALA A 47 0.21 -15.15 -3.44
CA ALA A 47 1.44 -14.71 -2.81
C ALA A 47 1.71 -15.42 -1.48
N GLY A 48 0.65 -15.62 -0.66
CA GLY A 48 0.73 -16.41 0.57
C GLY A 48 1.16 -17.86 0.31
N ALA A 49 0.65 -18.49 -0.74
CA ALA A 49 1.06 -19.84 -1.15
C ALA A 49 2.55 -19.86 -1.55
N TYR A 50 3.00 -18.94 -2.38
CA TYR A 50 4.40 -18.84 -2.76
C TYR A 50 5.34 -18.54 -1.58
N ALA A 51 4.91 -17.73 -0.64
CA ALA A 51 5.67 -17.48 0.59
C ALA A 51 5.78 -18.74 1.46
N ALA A 52 4.73 -19.55 1.52
CA ALA A 52 4.74 -20.83 2.22
C ALA A 52 5.72 -21.85 1.57
N GLU A 53 5.98 -21.71 0.27
CA GLU A 53 6.98 -22.51 -0.47
C GLU A 53 8.42 -21.95 -0.29
N GLY A 54 8.59 -20.85 0.42
CA GLY A 54 9.89 -20.30 0.81
C GLY A 54 10.30 -19.01 0.08
N LEU A 55 9.45 -18.43 -0.78
CA LEU A 55 9.76 -17.14 -1.37
C LEU A 55 9.65 -16.02 -0.32
N PRO A 56 10.55 -15.02 -0.33
CA PRO A 56 10.35 -13.80 0.43
C PRO A 56 9.01 -13.14 0.08
N GLU A 57 8.29 -12.63 1.08
CA GLU A 57 6.92 -12.12 0.92
C GLU A 57 6.77 -11.08 -0.21
N PHE A 58 7.75 -10.18 -0.33
CA PHE A 58 7.74 -9.18 -1.39
C PHE A 58 7.87 -9.82 -2.79
N GLU A 59 8.81 -10.74 -2.96
CA GLU A 59 9.00 -11.47 -4.23
C GLU A 59 7.81 -12.36 -4.57
N ALA A 60 7.25 -13.04 -3.57
CA ALA A 60 6.02 -13.83 -3.71
C ALA A 60 4.86 -12.97 -4.21
N THR A 61 4.74 -11.74 -3.72
CA THR A 61 3.72 -10.79 -4.18
C THR A 61 3.93 -10.39 -5.64
N LEU A 62 5.14 -10.05 -6.05
CA LEU A 62 5.44 -9.71 -7.45
C LEU A 62 5.17 -10.89 -8.37
N GLN A 63 5.56 -12.09 -7.97
CA GLN A 63 5.31 -13.30 -8.74
C GLN A 63 3.81 -13.58 -8.89
N ALA A 64 3.03 -13.42 -7.83
CA ALA A 64 1.58 -13.60 -7.87
C ALA A 64 0.91 -12.61 -8.83
N VAL A 65 1.30 -11.34 -8.81
CA VAL A 65 0.79 -10.33 -9.75
C VAL A 65 1.09 -10.73 -11.18
N ASN A 66 2.32 -11.14 -11.47
CA ASN A 66 2.71 -11.58 -12.82
C ASN A 66 1.95 -12.82 -13.26
N THR A 67 1.78 -13.80 -12.38
CA THR A 67 1.02 -15.02 -12.68
C THR A 67 -0.41 -14.69 -13.07
N VAL A 68 -1.08 -13.82 -12.32
CA VAL A 68 -2.49 -13.47 -12.54
C VAL A 68 -2.67 -12.56 -13.77
N LEU A 69 -1.85 -11.52 -13.90
CA LEU A 69 -2.07 -10.50 -14.92
C LEU A 69 -1.37 -10.75 -16.25
N ARG A 70 -0.36 -11.62 -16.27
CA ARG A 70 0.37 -12.02 -17.50
C ARG A 70 0.04 -13.42 -17.97
N ASP A 71 -0.92 -14.09 -17.36
CA ASP A 71 -1.34 -15.39 -17.83
C ASP A 71 -1.78 -15.29 -19.30
N LYS A 72 -1.13 -16.08 -20.14
CA LYS A 72 -1.40 -16.12 -21.60
C LYS A 72 -2.82 -16.58 -21.93
N ALA A 73 -3.49 -17.23 -20.98
CA ALA A 73 -4.89 -17.63 -21.09
C ALA A 73 -5.86 -16.44 -20.94
N ASN A 74 -5.41 -15.30 -20.43
CA ASN A 74 -6.23 -14.11 -20.34
C ASN A 74 -6.45 -13.50 -21.72
N LEU A 75 -7.71 -13.44 -22.14
CA LEU A 75 -8.13 -12.85 -23.41
C LEU A 75 -7.84 -11.35 -23.53
N THR A 76 -7.56 -10.70 -22.42
CA THR A 76 -7.20 -9.28 -22.35
C THR A 76 -5.71 -9.12 -22.08
N GLN A 77 -5.00 -8.58 -23.06
CA GLN A 77 -3.59 -8.23 -22.87
C GLN A 77 -3.50 -6.98 -21.98
N ILE A 78 -3.12 -7.18 -20.71
CA ILE A 78 -2.88 -6.07 -19.79
C ILE A 78 -1.51 -5.46 -20.11
N PRO A 79 -1.42 -4.13 -20.34
CA PRO A 79 -0.16 -3.46 -20.63
C PRO A 79 0.86 -3.68 -19.51
N LYS A 80 2.13 -3.88 -19.86
CA LYS A 80 3.22 -4.06 -18.87
C LYS A 80 3.28 -2.95 -17.84
N ALA A 81 3.05 -1.70 -18.24
CA ALA A 81 3.02 -0.56 -17.32
C ALA A 81 1.96 -0.72 -16.23
N VAL A 82 0.77 -1.23 -16.59
CA VAL A 82 -0.29 -1.51 -15.60
C VAL A 82 0.13 -2.62 -14.65
N VAL A 83 0.75 -3.69 -15.16
CA VAL A 83 1.27 -4.78 -14.31
C VAL A 83 2.29 -4.25 -13.30
N PHE A 84 3.26 -3.43 -13.73
CA PHE A 84 4.24 -2.82 -12.83
C PHE A 84 3.61 -1.92 -11.78
N ASP A 85 2.57 -1.18 -12.13
CA ASP A 85 1.86 -0.33 -11.19
C ASP A 85 1.06 -1.17 -10.17
N VAL A 86 0.48 -2.30 -10.57
CA VAL A 86 -0.16 -3.26 -9.64
C VAL A 86 0.87 -3.89 -8.70
N GLU A 87 2.03 -4.31 -9.24
CA GLU A 87 3.16 -4.80 -8.42
C GLU A 87 3.56 -3.77 -7.37
N ARG A 88 3.62 -2.51 -7.76
CA ARG A 88 3.95 -1.39 -6.85
C ARG A 88 2.91 -1.22 -5.76
N ILE A 89 1.62 -1.21 -6.11
CA ILE A 89 0.52 -1.06 -5.15
C ILE A 89 0.54 -2.19 -4.11
N LEU A 90 0.62 -3.45 -4.56
CA LEU A 90 0.62 -4.60 -3.67
C LEU A 90 1.96 -4.79 -2.94
N GLY A 91 3.09 -4.46 -3.58
CA GLY A 91 4.40 -4.43 -2.94
C GLY A 91 4.48 -3.42 -1.80
N ILE A 92 3.84 -2.25 -1.95
CA ILE A 92 3.72 -1.26 -0.88
C ILE A 92 2.88 -1.83 0.29
N GLN A 93 1.84 -2.65 0.06
CA GLN A 93 1.11 -3.32 1.13
C GLN A 93 2.03 -4.17 2.01
N VAL A 94 2.95 -4.93 1.40
CA VAL A 94 3.95 -5.73 2.13
C VAL A 94 4.85 -4.82 2.98
N GLN A 95 5.32 -3.71 2.40
CA GLN A 95 6.19 -2.76 3.10
C GLN A 95 5.46 -2.04 4.25
N MET A 96 4.18 -1.71 4.07
CA MET A 96 3.34 -1.14 5.12
C MET A 96 3.20 -2.08 6.32
N ARG A 97 3.03 -3.39 6.09
CA ARG A 97 2.92 -4.38 7.16
C ARG A 97 4.22 -4.52 7.96
N LYS A 98 5.35 -4.43 7.28
CA LYS A 98 6.69 -4.56 7.90
C LYS A 98 7.16 -3.30 8.62
N SER A 99 6.55 -2.16 8.37
CA SER A 99 6.94 -0.88 8.96
C SER A 99 6.09 -0.51 10.17
N SER A 100 6.72 0.06 11.19
CA SER A 100 6.02 0.60 12.36
C SER A 100 5.16 1.85 12.08
N GLY A 101 5.25 2.43 10.88
CA GLY A 101 4.54 3.66 10.50
C GLY A 101 5.21 4.96 10.95
N GLN A 102 6.18 4.90 11.87
CA GLN A 102 6.83 6.09 12.47
C GLN A 102 8.33 6.20 12.16
N SER A 103 8.91 5.26 11.44
CA SER A 103 10.32 5.24 11.11
C SER A 103 10.65 6.19 9.94
N LYS A 104 11.94 6.51 9.77
CA LYS A 104 12.44 7.21 8.56
C LYS A 104 12.07 6.47 7.28
N TYR A 105 12.01 5.14 7.36
CA TYR A 105 11.57 4.30 6.25
C TYR A 105 10.09 4.54 5.91
N ALA A 106 9.23 4.63 6.93
CA ALA A 106 7.80 4.94 6.73
C ALA A 106 7.60 6.32 6.10
N ALA A 107 8.38 7.32 6.51
CA ALA A 107 8.35 8.65 5.90
C ALA A 107 8.70 8.59 4.40
N ARG A 108 9.75 7.84 4.03
CA ARG A 108 10.11 7.63 2.62
C ARG A 108 9.03 6.87 1.85
N LEU A 109 8.41 5.88 2.47
CA LEU A 109 7.35 5.09 1.83
C LEU A 109 6.14 5.95 1.48
N ARG A 110 5.77 6.92 2.35
CA ARG A 110 4.67 7.87 2.09
C ARG A 110 4.88 8.74 0.85
N HIS A 111 6.12 9.00 0.49
CA HIS A 111 6.48 9.78 -0.70
C HIS A 111 6.70 8.92 -1.96
N ARG A 112 6.56 7.61 -1.84
CA ARG A 112 6.71 6.73 -3.00
C ARG A 112 5.55 6.87 -3.96
N ASN A 113 5.86 6.81 -5.24
CA ASN A 113 4.87 6.68 -6.29
C ASN A 113 4.04 5.40 -6.06
N GLY A 114 2.72 5.50 -6.12
CA GLY A 114 1.78 4.40 -5.84
C GLY A 114 1.34 4.29 -4.37
N PHE A 115 1.88 5.11 -3.46
CA PHE A 115 1.48 5.07 -2.05
C PHE A 115 0.00 5.43 -1.84
N ASN A 116 -0.49 6.46 -2.54
CA ASN A 116 -1.89 6.89 -2.42
C ASN A 116 -2.83 5.77 -2.87
N GLU A 117 -2.53 5.12 -3.98
CA GLU A 117 -3.29 3.99 -4.50
C GLU A 117 -3.23 2.80 -3.55
N ALA A 118 -2.06 2.51 -2.97
CA ALA A 118 -1.91 1.49 -1.95
C ALA A 118 -2.71 1.80 -0.68
N LEU A 119 -2.82 3.07 -0.30
CA LEU A 119 -3.64 3.50 0.84
C LEU A 119 -5.14 3.35 0.54
N ILE A 120 -5.59 3.66 -0.68
CA ILE A 120 -6.97 3.43 -1.11
C ILE A 120 -7.29 1.93 -1.09
N TYR A 121 -6.39 1.09 -1.61
CA TYR A 121 -6.50 -0.35 -1.53
C TYR A 121 -6.65 -0.83 -0.08
N LEU A 122 -5.78 -0.36 0.81
CA LEU A 122 -5.84 -0.72 2.23
C LEU A 122 -7.14 -0.28 2.90
N LYS A 123 -7.69 0.89 2.56
CA LYS A 123 -8.99 1.36 3.07
C LYS A 123 -10.12 0.41 2.69
N LEU A 124 -10.19 -0.02 1.44
CA LEU A 124 -11.17 -0.99 0.98
C LEU A 124 -10.98 -2.35 1.65
N ALA A 125 -9.73 -2.82 1.73
CA ALA A 125 -9.39 -4.09 2.37
C ALA A 125 -9.77 -4.11 3.87
N SER A 126 -9.54 -3.02 4.58
CA SER A 126 -9.90 -2.90 6.01
C SER A 126 -11.41 -2.93 6.25
N GLY A 127 -12.20 -2.60 5.26
CA GLY A 127 -13.66 -2.69 5.32
C GLY A 127 -14.19 -4.12 5.16
N VAL A 128 -13.39 -5.04 4.62
CA VAL A 128 -13.72 -6.46 4.45
C VAL A 128 -13.03 -7.30 5.52
N ASP A 129 -11.76 -7.02 5.78
CA ASP A 129 -10.91 -7.70 6.76
C ASP A 129 -10.64 -6.78 7.96
N PRO A 130 -11.27 -7.04 9.12
CA PRO A 130 -11.07 -6.24 10.33
C PRO A 130 -9.62 -6.20 10.82
N ALA A 131 -8.81 -7.23 10.54
CA ALA A 131 -7.40 -7.28 10.94
C ALA A 131 -6.58 -6.17 10.28
N ARG A 132 -7.03 -5.63 9.14
CA ARG A 132 -6.36 -4.52 8.45
C ARG A 132 -6.72 -3.13 8.99
N LYS A 133 -7.70 -3.01 9.89
CA LYS A 133 -8.10 -1.72 10.48
C LYS A 133 -6.98 -1.08 11.29
N GLU A 134 -6.25 -1.88 12.06
CA GLU A 134 -5.12 -1.40 12.84
C GLU A 134 -3.98 -0.90 11.93
N LEU A 135 -3.69 -1.67 10.88
CA LEU A 135 -2.71 -1.27 9.88
C LEU A 135 -3.11 0.06 9.21
N LEU A 136 -4.38 0.20 8.80
CA LEU A 136 -4.89 1.43 8.23
C LEU A 136 -4.75 2.60 9.19
N ALA A 137 -5.16 2.46 10.46
CA ALA A 137 -5.05 3.50 11.47
C ALA A 137 -3.61 4.01 11.63
N ARG A 138 -2.64 3.11 11.58
CA ARG A 138 -1.20 3.42 11.65
C ARG A 138 -0.73 4.31 10.50
N TRP A 139 -1.26 4.10 9.30
CA TRP A 139 -0.81 4.80 8.10
C TRP A 139 -1.57 6.08 7.79
N ILE A 140 -2.79 6.24 8.30
CA ILE A 140 -3.57 7.49 8.19
C ILE A 140 -3.28 8.47 9.32
N ALA A 141 -2.69 8.03 10.44
CA ALA A 141 -2.27 8.91 11.52
C ALA A 141 -1.23 9.92 10.98
N PRO A 142 -1.30 11.21 11.39
CA PRO A 142 -0.28 12.18 11.02
C PRO A 142 1.08 11.70 11.52
N ALA A 143 2.13 11.85 10.67
CA ALA A 143 3.48 11.56 11.10
C ALA A 143 3.81 12.40 12.34
N PRO A 144 4.45 11.84 13.38
CA PRO A 144 4.86 12.61 14.53
C PRO A 144 5.77 13.73 14.03
N HIS A 145 5.40 14.96 14.36
CA HIS A 145 6.28 16.09 14.14
C HIS A 145 7.53 15.86 15.01
N HIS A 146 8.65 15.55 14.41
CA HIS A 146 9.93 15.75 15.06
C HIS A 146 10.07 17.26 15.25
N GLY A 147 9.67 17.73 16.42
CA GLY A 147 9.91 19.11 16.84
C GLY A 147 11.38 19.38 16.69
N SER A 148 11.71 20.30 15.83
CA SER A 148 13.02 20.93 15.82
C SER A 148 13.13 21.61 17.20
N GLU A 149 13.88 21.02 18.12
CA GLU A 149 14.30 21.73 19.31
C GLU A 149 15.06 22.97 18.84
N PRO A 150 14.64 24.17 19.24
CA PRO A 150 15.42 25.35 18.95
C PRO A 150 16.76 25.20 19.71
N LYS A 151 17.86 25.04 18.97
CA LYS A 151 19.20 25.15 19.55
C LYS A 151 19.30 26.53 20.16
N ALA A 152 19.24 26.59 21.49
CA ALA A 152 19.59 27.76 22.25
C ALA A 152 21.07 28.07 22.00
N HIS A 153 21.35 29.02 21.12
CA HIS A 153 22.64 29.66 21.03
C HIS A 153 22.86 30.53 22.23
N GLY A 154 23.39 29.96 23.29
CA GLY A 154 24.01 30.69 24.38
C GLY A 154 25.39 31.17 23.96
N SER A 155 25.50 32.31 23.32
CA SER A 155 26.76 33.00 23.21
C SER A 155 26.91 33.95 24.40
N ALA A 156 27.53 33.47 25.47
CA ALA A 156 28.07 34.31 26.51
C ALA A 156 29.43 34.83 26.05
N HIS A 157 29.46 36.04 25.50
CA HIS A 157 30.70 36.81 25.34
C HIS A 157 31.07 37.38 26.72
N GLU A 158 32.01 36.72 27.38
CA GLU A 158 32.65 37.21 28.57
C GLU A 158 33.74 38.21 28.15
N ASN A 159 33.44 39.49 28.35
CA ASN A 159 34.36 40.63 28.09
C ASN A 159 35.26 40.79 29.27
N LYS A 160 36.55 40.46 29.16
CA LYS A 160 37.56 40.61 30.19
C LYS A 160 38.30 41.93 29.97
N PRO A 161 38.30 42.91 30.92
CA PRO A 161 39.05 44.14 30.77
C PRO A 161 40.53 43.87 31.00
N ARG A 162 41.35 44.46 30.11
CA ARG A 162 42.83 44.55 30.26
C ARG A 162 43.11 45.78 31.15
N ASN A 163 43.86 45.53 32.20
CA ASN A 163 44.80 46.49 32.79
C ASN A 163 46.22 46.16 32.36
#